data_e371c5fdcee345b4cc7b8983dd330e76
#
_entry.id   e371c5fdcee345b4cc7b8983dd330e76
#
_cell.length_a   1.000
_cell.length_b   1.000
_cell.length_c   1.000
_cell.angle_alpha   90.00
_cell.angle_beta   90.00
_cell.angle_gamma   90.00
#
_symmetry.space_group_name_H-M   'P 1'
#
loop_
_entity.id
_entity.type
_entity.pdbx_description
1 polymer ?
#
loop_
_entity_poly.entity_id
_entity_poly.type
_entity_poly.pdbx_seq_one_letter_code
_entity_poly.pdbx_strand_id
1 'polypeptide(L)'
;MTLEDKKIEIYKNLLLGISGVTEAKYQKTTESSVTTSWGVNWDHDYIARDILQNFRDANLKEIDKIDIKVHDDQILVSAKNSFDIRKLFYMGSNKSGDDETIGEYGEGFKAACVSMIKLGINDPISISGDNAIIISVGKAVVENMRPLIYHYFKINKQNSTIFS
;
A
#
# COMPACT_ATOMS: atom_id res chain seq x y z
N MET A 1 -14.52 -10.16 -21.68
CA MET A 1 -13.88 -9.59 -20.47
C MET A 1 -13.65 -10.68 -19.45
N THR A 2 -12.41 -10.94 -19.10
CA THR A 2 -12.05 -11.97 -18.11
C THR A 2 -12.36 -11.49 -16.68
N LEU A 3 -12.33 -12.40 -15.72
CA LEU A 3 -12.48 -12.07 -14.31
C LEU A 3 -11.37 -11.11 -13.83
N GLU A 4 -10.15 -11.30 -14.33
CA GLU A 4 -9.00 -10.45 -14.08
C GLU A 4 -9.25 -9.02 -14.58
N ASP A 5 -9.75 -8.88 -15.81
CA ASP A 5 -10.04 -7.57 -16.39
C ASP A 5 -11.11 -6.82 -15.58
N LYS A 6 -12.12 -7.53 -15.09
CA LYS A 6 -13.16 -6.95 -14.22
C LYS A 6 -12.57 -6.44 -12.91
N LYS A 7 -11.65 -7.20 -12.33
CA LYS A 7 -10.98 -6.83 -11.08
C LYS A 7 -10.14 -5.57 -11.26
N ILE A 8 -9.38 -5.50 -12.34
CA ILE A 8 -8.57 -4.31 -12.69
C ILE A 8 -9.47 -3.09 -12.88
N GLU A 9 -10.61 -3.24 -13.53
CA GLU A 9 -11.57 -2.13 -13.70
C GLU A 9 -12.15 -1.65 -12.37
N ILE A 10 -12.46 -2.57 -11.45
CA ILE A 10 -12.89 -2.22 -10.09
C ILE A 10 -11.80 -1.43 -9.36
N TYR A 11 -10.55 -1.85 -9.45
CA TYR A 11 -9.44 -1.17 -8.80
C TYR A 11 -9.20 0.22 -9.40
N LYS A 12 -9.29 0.34 -10.70
CA LYS A 12 -9.22 1.63 -11.38
C LYS A 12 -10.28 2.59 -10.86
N ASN A 13 -11.50 2.12 -10.70
CA ASN A 13 -12.61 2.92 -10.17
C ASN A 13 -12.38 3.30 -8.69
N LEU A 14 -11.81 2.41 -7.89
CA LEU A 14 -11.43 2.73 -6.51
C LEU A 14 -10.42 3.88 -6.47
N LEU A 15 -9.41 3.87 -7.33
CA LEU A 15 -8.42 4.94 -7.40
C LEU A 15 -9.06 6.25 -7.85
N LEU A 16 -9.94 6.21 -8.84
CA LEU A 16 -10.65 7.40 -9.32
C LEU A 16 -11.60 7.98 -8.28
N GLY A 17 -12.03 7.19 -7.31
CA GLY A 17 -12.83 7.65 -6.16
C GLY A 17 -12.03 8.43 -5.12
N ILE A 18 -10.70 8.39 -5.17
CA ILE A 18 -9.85 9.13 -4.25
C ILE A 18 -9.79 10.59 -4.69
N SER A 19 -10.02 11.52 -3.75
CA SER A 19 -10.03 12.95 -4.03
C SER A 19 -8.71 13.40 -4.66
N GLY A 20 -8.80 14.08 -5.80
CA GLY A 20 -7.64 14.60 -6.53
C GLY A 20 -7.11 13.67 -7.62
N VAL A 21 -7.48 12.39 -7.62
CA VAL A 21 -7.08 11.46 -8.69
C VAL A 21 -8.01 11.64 -9.88
N THR A 22 -7.45 12.04 -11.01
CA THR A 22 -8.20 12.34 -12.25
C THR A 22 -8.08 11.24 -13.30
N GLU A 23 -7.03 10.43 -13.23
CA GLU A 23 -6.80 9.34 -14.16
C GLU A 23 -6.04 8.21 -13.46
N ALA A 24 -6.36 6.98 -13.80
CA ALA A 24 -5.67 5.79 -13.35
C ALA A 24 -5.44 4.84 -14.52
N LYS A 25 -4.18 4.44 -14.71
CA LYS A 25 -3.78 3.54 -15.79
C LYS A 25 -3.10 2.31 -15.23
N TYR A 26 -3.66 1.14 -15.52
CA TYR A 26 -3.08 -0.14 -15.12
C TYR A 26 -1.71 -0.36 -15.76
N GLN A 27 -0.77 -0.85 -14.98
CA GLN A 27 0.59 -1.15 -15.44
C GLN A 27 0.86 -2.65 -15.46
N LYS A 28 0.81 -3.28 -14.30
CA LYS A 28 1.14 -4.70 -14.16
C LYS A 28 0.61 -5.26 -12.84
N THR A 29 0.59 -6.57 -12.75
CA THR A 29 0.30 -7.32 -11.53
C THR A 29 1.49 -8.23 -11.23
N THR A 30 1.94 -8.24 -9.98
CA THR A 30 3.07 -9.05 -9.53
C THR A 30 2.68 -9.86 -8.30
N GLU A 31 2.94 -11.17 -8.35
CA GLU A 31 2.80 -12.03 -7.19
C GLU A 31 4.03 -11.91 -6.30
N SER A 32 3.85 -11.69 -5.02
CA SER A 32 4.95 -11.60 -4.07
C SER A 32 5.22 -12.94 -3.40
N SER A 33 6.39 -13.05 -2.75
CA SER A 33 6.72 -14.19 -1.90
C SER A 33 6.14 -14.07 -0.48
N VAL A 34 5.54 -12.93 -0.15
CA VAL A 34 4.90 -12.72 1.15
C VAL A 34 3.53 -13.37 1.13
N THR A 35 3.25 -14.20 2.12
CA THR A 35 1.97 -14.93 2.20
C THR A 35 1.26 -14.64 3.51
N THR A 36 -0.04 -14.96 3.54
CA THR A 36 -0.84 -14.85 4.77
C THR A 36 -0.44 -15.87 5.83
N SER A 37 0.42 -16.83 5.49
CA SER A 37 1.00 -17.77 6.47
C SER A 37 2.13 -17.16 7.30
N TRP A 38 2.60 -15.98 6.92
CA TRP A 38 3.55 -15.26 7.75
C TRP A 38 2.96 -15.00 9.13
N GLY A 39 3.70 -15.34 10.18
CA GLY A 39 3.23 -15.32 11.58
C GLY A 39 3.05 -13.93 12.17
N VAL A 40 2.75 -12.93 11.35
CA VAL A 40 2.48 -11.57 11.80
C VAL A 40 0.98 -11.44 12.07
N ASN A 41 0.63 -10.97 13.28
CA ASN A 41 -0.75 -10.78 13.72
C ASN A 41 -0.88 -9.46 14.47
N TRP A 42 -0.72 -8.35 13.76
CA TRP A 42 -0.89 -7.03 14.35
C TRP A 42 -2.37 -6.73 14.53
N ASP A 43 -2.73 -6.11 15.64
CA ASP A 43 -4.09 -5.60 15.85
C ASP A 43 -4.27 -4.24 15.15
N HIS A 44 -5.50 -3.73 15.18
CA HIS A 44 -5.84 -2.46 14.54
C HIS A 44 -4.98 -1.30 15.07
N ASP A 45 -4.75 -1.26 16.39
CA ASP A 45 -4.00 -0.18 17.02
C ASP A 45 -2.53 -0.20 16.59
N TYR A 46 -1.95 -1.39 16.49
CA TYR A 46 -0.56 -1.54 16.08
C TYR A 46 -0.40 -1.14 14.60
N ILE A 47 -1.31 -1.59 13.74
CA ILE A 47 -1.31 -1.23 12.31
C ILE A 47 -1.40 0.28 12.14
N ALA A 48 -2.37 0.91 12.81
CA ALA A 48 -2.55 2.37 12.74
C ALA A 48 -1.31 3.12 13.23
N ARG A 49 -0.73 2.67 14.33
CA ARG A 49 0.48 3.27 14.88
C ARG A 49 1.66 3.18 13.91
N ASP A 50 1.87 2.03 13.30
CA ASP A 50 2.96 1.81 12.36
C ASP A 50 2.81 2.70 11.12
N ILE A 51 1.61 2.74 10.55
CA ILE A 51 1.31 3.59 9.39
C ILE A 51 1.52 5.06 9.73
N LEU A 52 0.96 5.53 10.83
CA LEU A 52 1.09 6.93 11.24
C LEU A 52 2.53 7.32 11.57
N GLN A 53 3.30 6.40 12.15
CA GLN A 53 4.71 6.63 12.42
C GLN A 53 5.49 6.80 11.12
N ASN A 54 5.20 5.99 10.10
CA ASN A 54 5.84 6.12 8.79
C ASN A 54 5.53 7.47 8.14
N PHE A 55 4.29 7.94 8.23
CA PHE A 55 3.92 9.28 7.75
C PHE A 55 4.66 10.37 8.52
N ARG A 56 4.69 10.26 9.84
CA ARG A 56 5.40 11.20 10.70
C ARG A 56 6.89 11.29 10.33
N ASP A 57 7.54 10.16 10.20
CA ASP A 57 8.99 10.10 9.93
C ASP A 57 9.32 10.68 8.55
N ALA A 58 8.44 10.51 7.58
CA ALA A 58 8.59 11.12 6.25
C ALA A 58 8.29 12.64 6.24
N ASN A 59 7.62 13.17 7.26
CA ASN A 59 7.14 14.55 7.29
C ASN A 59 7.52 15.29 8.60
N LEU A 60 8.71 15.04 9.14
CA LEU A 60 9.15 15.59 10.43
C LEU A 60 9.05 17.11 10.54
N LYS A 61 9.19 17.83 9.43
CA LYS A 61 9.09 19.30 9.40
C LYS A 61 7.67 19.81 9.19
N GLU A 62 6.74 18.94 8.81
CA GLU A 62 5.38 19.30 8.44
C GLU A 62 4.35 18.31 9.01
N ILE A 63 4.56 17.88 10.26
CA ILE A 63 3.70 16.90 10.96
C ILE A 63 2.25 17.40 11.02
N ASP A 64 2.04 18.68 11.20
CA ASP A 64 0.73 19.34 11.24
C ASP A 64 -0.02 19.28 9.91
N LYS A 65 0.66 18.91 8.83
CA LYS A 65 0.07 18.78 7.49
C LYS A 65 -0.29 17.34 7.13
N ILE A 66 -0.13 16.41 8.05
CA ILE A 66 -0.65 15.05 7.88
C ILE A 66 -2.16 15.12 8.05
N ASP A 67 -2.90 14.70 7.02
CA ASP A 67 -4.35 14.71 7.02
C ASP A 67 -4.89 13.30 7.14
N ILE A 68 -5.90 13.13 7.99
CA ILE A 68 -6.56 11.84 8.19
C ILE A 68 -8.06 12.07 7.98
N LYS A 69 -8.61 11.39 6.98
CA LYS A 69 -10.03 11.42 6.66
C LYS A 69 -10.65 10.06 6.91
N VAL A 70 -11.74 10.06 7.62
CA VAL A 70 -12.51 8.85 7.91
C VAL A 70 -13.86 8.97 7.22
N HIS A 71 -14.14 8.04 6.33
CA HIS A 71 -15.44 7.91 5.67
C HIS A 71 -15.95 6.49 5.90
N ASP A 72 -17.18 6.35 6.30
CA ASP A 72 -17.91 5.08 6.54
C ASP A 72 -17.03 3.84 6.76
N ASP A 73 -16.48 3.28 5.69
CA ASP A 73 -15.68 2.06 5.67
C ASP A 73 -14.23 2.28 5.24
N GLN A 74 -13.80 3.55 5.10
CA GLN A 74 -12.47 3.89 4.59
C GLN A 74 -11.74 4.87 5.49
N ILE A 75 -10.44 4.67 5.64
CA ILE A 75 -9.55 5.63 6.29
C ILE A 75 -8.48 6.03 5.27
N LEU A 76 -8.37 7.32 5.04
CA LEU A 76 -7.36 7.89 4.15
C LEU A 76 -6.38 8.73 4.97
N VAL A 77 -5.10 8.33 4.94
CA VAL A 77 -4.02 9.12 5.51
C VAL A 77 -3.22 9.71 4.36
N SER A 78 -3.00 11.02 4.40
CA SER A 78 -2.27 11.71 3.34
C SER A 78 -1.30 12.74 3.91
N ALA A 79 -0.20 12.97 3.18
CA ALA A 79 0.80 13.94 3.52
C ALA A 79 1.55 14.42 2.28
N LYS A 80 2.29 15.50 2.41
CA LYS A 80 3.07 16.07 1.31
C LYS A 80 4.21 15.15 0.86
N ASN A 81 4.88 14.51 1.81
CA ASN A 81 6.02 13.64 1.55
C ASN A 81 5.66 12.20 1.82
N SER A 82 6.16 11.31 0.96
CA SER A 82 6.06 9.88 1.15
C SER A 82 7.32 9.20 0.61
N PHE A 83 7.48 7.92 0.90
CA PHE A 83 8.55 7.14 0.31
C PHE A 83 8.14 6.65 -1.10
N ASP A 84 9.13 6.32 -1.90
CA ASP A 84 8.89 5.75 -3.23
C ASP A 84 8.41 4.30 -3.09
N ILE A 85 7.13 4.06 -3.38
CA ILE A 85 6.53 2.73 -3.24
C ILE A 85 7.20 1.66 -4.11
N ARG A 86 7.92 2.07 -5.17
CA ARG A 86 8.68 1.13 -6.00
C ARG A 86 9.77 0.43 -5.20
N LYS A 87 10.28 1.06 -4.15
CA LYS A 87 11.29 0.47 -3.27
C LYS A 87 10.78 -0.76 -2.53
N LEU A 88 9.47 -0.92 -2.39
CA LEU A 88 8.88 -2.11 -1.77
C LEU A 88 9.24 -3.41 -2.52
N PHE A 89 9.57 -3.31 -3.81
CA PHE A 89 9.94 -4.47 -4.62
C PHE A 89 11.36 -4.90 -4.47
N TYR A 90 12.24 -3.95 -4.25
CA TYR A 90 13.67 -4.18 -4.24
C TYR A 90 14.22 -4.42 -2.85
N MET A 91 13.31 -4.65 -1.92
CA MET A 91 13.69 -4.92 -0.54
C MET A 91 14.37 -6.26 -0.39
N GLY A 92 15.46 -6.25 0.36
CA GLY A 92 16.26 -7.43 0.62
C GLY A 92 17.29 -7.77 -0.43
N SER A 93 17.35 -7.03 -1.56
CA SER A 93 18.32 -7.26 -2.63
C SER A 93 19.64 -6.51 -2.44
N ASN A 94 19.65 -5.44 -1.65
CA ASN A 94 20.86 -4.65 -1.39
C ASN A 94 20.99 -4.36 0.10
N LYS A 95 22.03 -4.95 0.71
CA LYS A 95 22.40 -4.72 2.10
C LYS A 95 23.49 -3.66 2.20
N SER A 96 23.28 -2.47 1.66
CA SER A 96 24.17 -1.36 1.94
C SER A 96 23.61 -0.54 3.12
N GLY A 97 24.50 0.00 3.94
CA GLY A 97 24.18 0.53 5.27
C GLY A 97 23.09 1.60 5.36
N ASP A 98 22.79 2.31 4.27
CA ASP A 98 21.70 3.28 4.22
C ASP A 98 20.35 2.64 3.92
N ASP A 99 20.34 1.36 3.56
CA ASP A 99 19.13 0.61 3.21
C ASP A 99 18.44 -0.02 4.40
N GLU A 100 19.05 0.00 5.59
CA GLU A 100 18.44 -0.55 6.80
C GLU A 100 17.10 0.12 7.13
N THR A 101 17.05 1.44 7.00
CA THR A 101 15.82 2.21 7.24
C THR A 101 14.75 1.89 6.20
N ILE A 102 15.15 1.76 4.95
CA ILE A 102 14.24 1.42 3.85
C ILE A 102 13.78 -0.04 3.97
N GLY A 103 14.67 -0.93 4.42
CA GLY A 103 14.35 -2.32 4.69
C GLY A 103 13.30 -2.48 5.79
N GLU A 104 13.43 -1.74 6.86
CA GLU A 104 12.48 -1.72 7.96
C GLU A 104 11.11 -1.20 7.52
N TYR A 105 11.05 -0.14 6.73
CA TYR A 105 9.80 0.43 6.23
C TYR A 105 9.02 -0.55 5.38
N GLY A 106 9.65 -1.23 4.46
CA GLY A 106 8.96 -2.14 3.58
C GLY A 106 8.52 -3.42 4.26
N GLU A 107 9.28 -3.93 5.21
CA GLU A 107 8.84 -5.08 6.03
C GLU A 107 7.66 -4.69 6.91
N GLY A 108 7.70 -3.52 7.53
CA GLY A 108 6.59 -2.99 8.31
C GLY A 108 5.33 -2.84 7.46
N PHE A 109 5.43 -2.27 6.27
CA PHE A 109 4.30 -2.12 5.36
C PHE A 109 3.72 -3.48 4.94
N LYS A 110 4.56 -4.44 4.59
CA LYS A 110 4.12 -5.80 4.23
C LYS A 110 3.45 -6.50 5.41
N ALA A 111 4.00 -6.36 6.61
CA ALA A 111 3.41 -6.88 7.84
C ALA A 111 2.05 -6.25 8.13
N ALA A 112 1.93 -4.94 7.94
CA ALA A 112 0.65 -4.23 8.06
C ALA A 112 -0.37 -4.76 7.06
N CYS A 113 0.01 -4.96 5.80
CA CYS A 113 -0.89 -5.48 4.77
C CYS A 113 -1.37 -6.91 5.09
N VAL A 114 -0.46 -7.80 5.48
CA VAL A 114 -0.84 -9.16 5.90
C VAL A 114 -1.80 -9.11 7.08
N SER A 115 -1.50 -8.28 8.07
CA SER A 115 -2.34 -8.15 9.27
C SER A 115 -3.72 -7.56 8.93
N MET A 116 -3.78 -6.54 8.08
CA MET A 116 -5.05 -5.97 7.62
C MET A 116 -5.91 -7.02 6.93
N ILE A 117 -5.33 -7.80 6.04
CA ILE A 117 -6.06 -8.86 5.32
C ILE A 117 -6.60 -9.91 6.29
N LYS A 118 -5.80 -10.32 7.29
CA LYS A 118 -6.24 -11.25 8.34
C LYS A 118 -7.38 -10.69 9.19
N LEU A 119 -7.45 -9.38 9.35
CA LEU A 119 -8.53 -8.70 10.07
C LEU A 119 -9.76 -8.41 9.20
N GLY A 120 -9.73 -8.79 7.93
CA GLY A 120 -10.84 -8.57 7.00
C GLY A 120 -10.82 -7.21 6.31
N ILE A 121 -9.74 -6.45 6.43
CA ILE A 121 -9.56 -5.19 5.70
C ILE A 121 -9.04 -5.54 4.30
N ASN A 122 -9.88 -5.33 3.30
CA ASN A 122 -9.59 -5.72 1.93
C ASN A 122 -8.93 -4.61 1.14
N ASP A 123 -8.06 -5.01 0.21
CA ASP A 123 -7.48 -4.16 -0.84
C ASP A 123 -6.85 -2.87 -0.31
N PRO A 124 -5.85 -2.96 0.58
CA PRO A 124 -5.10 -1.77 0.98
C PRO A 124 -4.51 -1.06 -0.23
N ILE A 125 -4.57 0.27 -0.23
CA ILE A 125 -4.07 1.10 -1.31
C ILE A 125 -2.94 1.99 -0.78
N SER A 126 -1.83 2.01 -1.51
CA SER A 126 -0.74 2.95 -1.24
C SER A 126 -0.45 3.78 -2.48
N ILE A 127 -0.33 5.08 -2.29
CA ILE A 127 -0.05 6.03 -3.37
C ILE A 127 1.16 6.87 -3.00
N SER A 128 2.12 6.96 -3.90
CA SER A 128 3.28 7.82 -3.76
C SER A 128 3.57 8.50 -5.09
N GLY A 129 3.50 9.82 -5.12
CA GLY A 129 3.66 10.56 -6.37
C GLY A 129 2.58 10.19 -7.37
N ASP A 130 2.98 9.73 -8.54
CA ASP A 130 2.10 9.28 -9.62
C ASP A 130 1.97 7.75 -9.68
N ASN A 131 2.48 7.05 -8.67
CA ASN A 131 2.42 5.59 -8.58
C ASN A 131 1.41 5.16 -7.53
N ALA A 132 0.60 4.17 -7.86
CA ALA A 132 -0.34 3.56 -6.94
C ALA A 132 -0.18 2.04 -6.95
N ILE A 133 -0.32 1.43 -5.78
CA ILE A 133 -0.36 -0.02 -5.62
C ILE A 133 -1.63 -0.36 -4.87
N ILE A 134 -2.37 -1.33 -5.39
CA ILE A 134 -3.46 -1.98 -4.67
C ILE A 134 -3.02 -3.39 -4.34
N ILE A 135 -3.21 -3.80 -3.09
CA ILE A 135 -2.74 -5.09 -2.61
C ILE A 135 -3.94 -6.00 -2.39
N SER A 136 -3.89 -7.17 -3.00
CA SER A 136 -4.88 -8.21 -2.78
C SER A 136 -4.22 -9.49 -2.33
N VAL A 137 -5.00 -10.50 -2.04
CA VAL A 137 -4.51 -11.82 -1.71
C VAL A 137 -4.89 -12.79 -2.81
N GLY A 138 -3.90 -13.58 -3.27
CA GLY A 138 -4.11 -14.58 -4.30
C GLY A 138 -4.68 -15.90 -3.77
N LYS A 139 -4.84 -16.85 -4.68
CA LYS A 139 -5.23 -18.22 -4.33
C LYS A 139 -4.05 -18.93 -3.67
N ALA A 140 -4.32 -19.94 -2.86
CA ALA A 140 -3.29 -20.75 -2.25
C ALA A 140 -2.45 -21.45 -3.33
N VAL A 141 -1.11 -21.31 -3.23
CA VAL A 141 -0.16 -21.93 -4.15
C VAL A 141 0.44 -23.20 -3.57
N VAL A 142 0.74 -23.19 -2.25
CA VAL A 142 1.25 -24.35 -1.52
C VAL A 142 0.46 -24.43 -0.21
N GLU A 143 -0.19 -25.53 0.04
CA GLU A 143 -1.02 -25.72 1.24
C GLU A 143 -2.01 -24.54 1.40
N ASN A 144 -1.93 -23.79 2.51
CA ASN A 144 -2.78 -22.63 2.78
C ASN A 144 -2.04 -21.30 2.55
N MET A 145 -0.88 -21.34 1.88
CA MET A 145 -0.09 -20.15 1.62
C MET A 145 -0.69 -19.32 0.49
N ARG A 146 -1.34 -18.23 0.83
CA ARG A 146 -1.95 -17.29 -0.11
C ARG A 146 -1.04 -16.06 -0.24
N PRO A 147 -0.45 -15.83 -1.43
CA PRO A 147 0.48 -14.73 -1.60
C PRO A 147 -0.21 -13.38 -1.66
N LEU A 148 0.48 -12.34 -1.24
CA LEU A 148 0.08 -10.97 -1.54
C LEU A 148 0.34 -10.70 -3.02
N ILE A 149 -0.64 -10.08 -3.67
CA ILE A 149 -0.61 -9.70 -5.07
C ILE A 149 -0.57 -8.18 -5.16
N TYR A 150 0.38 -7.63 -5.88
CA TYR A 150 0.54 -6.20 -6.07
C TYR A 150 0.04 -5.79 -7.45
N HIS A 151 -0.93 -4.88 -7.49
CA HIS A 151 -1.48 -4.32 -8.72
C HIS A 151 -0.99 -2.89 -8.87
N TYR A 152 -0.27 -2.60 -9.94
CA TYR A 152 0.39 -1.31 -10.18
C TYR A 152 -0.39 -0.46 -11.13
N PHE A 153 -0.53 0.81 -10.76
CA PHE A 153 -1.18 1.84 -11.57
C PHE A 153 -0.32 3.09 -11.63
N LYS A 154 -0.38 3.77 -12.76
CA LYS A 154 0.01 5.18 -12.87
C LYS A 154 -1.23 6.03 -12.70
N ILE A 155 -1.12 7.09 -11.94
CA ILE A 155 -2.24 8.01 -11.71
C ILE A 155 -1.84 9.44 -12.05
N ASN A 156 -2.83 10.22 -12.45
CA ASN A 156 -2.72 11.67 -12.54
C ASN A 156 -3.53 12.29 -11.40
N LYS A 157 -2.96 13.31 -10.77
CA LYS A 157 -3.56 14.04 -9.67
C LYS A 157 -3.72 15.50 -10.05
N GLN A 158 -4.85 16.07 -9.65
CA GLN A 158 -5.19 17.45 -9.95
C GLN A 158 -4.43 18.47 -9.09
N ASN A 159 -3.82 18.06 -8.00
CA ASN A 159 -2.99 18.88 -7.14
C ASN A 159 -1.80 18.05 -6.65
N SER A 160 -0.76 18.70 -6.16
CA SER A 160 0.46 18.05 -5.66
C SER A 160 0.26 17.31 -4.33
N THR A 161 -0.95 16.89 -4.01
CA THR A 161 -1.23 16.12 -2.81
C THR A 161 -0.72 14.69 -2.96
N ILE A 162 0.07 14.23 -2.01
CA ILE A 162 0.63 12.88 -1.99
C ILE A 162 -0.18 12.02 -1.03
N PHE A 163 -0.55 10.82 -1.47
CA PHE A 163 -1.27 9.84 -0.67
C PHE A 163 -0.40 8.61 -0.44
N SER A 164 -0.52 7.99 0.68
CA SER A 164 0.12 6.70 0.97
C SER A 164 -0.79 5.79 1.76
#